data_25f9e158efc0b7d15e9b588776369ada
#
_entry.id   25f9e158efc0b7d15e9b588776369ada
#
_cell.length_a   1.000
_cell.length_b   1.000
_cell.length_c   1.000
_cell.angle_alpha   90.00
_cell.angle_beta   90.00
_cell.angle_gamma   90.00
#
_symmetry.space_group_name_H-M   'P 1'
#
loop_
_entity.id
_entity.type
_entity.pdbx_description
1 polymer ?
#
loop_
_entity_poly.entity_id
_entity_poly.type
_entity_poly.pdbx_seq_one_letter_code
_entity_poly.pdbx_strand_id
1 'polypeptide(L)'
;MNTDTEVAMLIQSLRFQCRLRDLSFLNPADSDEKVARISASLGRLAAGRYVIGLGPYCGEVIKIGSHPIRLGRHASLLEEPHEEVVDYVVNDASLLGPCEVSRLHATLNGSDCDKESVMLSDETSSTGTWLQPQMQRIDPETPTCLSHGDMFSLGGSGTNLFLVFVKK
;
A
#
# COMPACT_ATOMS: atom_id res chain seq x y z
N MET A 1 2.79 -22.26 -11.50
CA MET A 1 1.38 -21.86 -11.57
C MET A 1 1.25 -20.88 -12.72
N ASN A 2 0.18 -20.93 -13.50
CA ASN A 2 0.02 -20.04 -14.64
C ASN A 2 -0.26 -18.62 -14.14
N THR A 3 0.41 -17.61 -14.67
CA THR A 3 0.29 -16.19 -14.29
C THR A 3 -1.19 -15.72 -14.29
N ASP A 4 -2.00 -16.23 -15.21
CA ASP A 4 -3.42 -15.91 -15.28
C ASP A 4 -4.23 -16.44 -14.09
N THR A 5 -3.84 -17.60 -13.56
CA THR A 5 -4.47 -18.19 -12.36
C THR A 5 -4.12 -17.41 -11.11
N GLU A 6 -2.87 -16.94 -10.99
CA GLU A 6 -2.43 -16.09 -9.88
C GLU A 6 -3.15 -14.74 -9.90
N VAL A 7 -3.24 -14.12 -11.06
CA VAL A 7 -3.99 -12.87 -11.24
C VAL A 7 -5.47 -13.06 -10.89
N ALA A 8 -6.10 -14.16 -11.31
CA ALA A 8 -7.50 -14.46 -11.00
C ALA A 8 -7.72 -14.66 -9.49
N MET A 9 -6.83 -15.38 -8.80
CA MET A 9 -6.89 -15.57 -7.35
C MET A 9 -6.69 -14.24 -6.60
N LEU A 10 -5.78 -13.39 -7.07
CA LEU A 10 -5.54 -12.07 -6.52
C LEU A 10 -6.78 -11.18 -6.68
N ILE A 11 -7.39 -11.16 -7.87
CA ILE A 11 -8.64 -10.43 -8.14
C ILE A 11 -9.76 -10.91 -7.22
N GLN A 12 -9.86 -12.20 -6.97
CA GLN A 12 -10.88 -12.76 -6.09
C GLN A 12 -10.65 -12.36 -4.63
N SER A 13 -9.39 -12.36 -4.17
CA SER A 13 -9.00 -11.84 -2.86
C SER A 13 -9.31 -10.35 -2.71
N LEU A 14 -9.01 -9.55 -3.74
CA LEU A 14 -9.31 -8.12 -3.78
C LEU A 14 -10.82 -7.84 -3.75
N ARG A 15 -11.64 -8.63 -4.45
CA ARG A 15 -13.10 -8.53 -4.40
C ARG A 15 -13.63 -8.74 -2.99
N PHE A 16 -13.09 -9.71 -2.28
CA PHE A 16 -13.47 -9.98 -0.89
C PHE A 16 -13.09 -8.80 0.02
N GLN A 17 -11.87 -8.29 -0.10
CA GLN A 17 -11.38 -7.14 0.69
C GLN A 17 -12.14 -5.86 0.37
N CYS A 18 -12.42 -5.59 -0.89
CA CYS A 18 -13.23 -4.45 -1.28
C CYS A 18 -14.64 -4.52 -0.68
N ARG A 19 -15.30 -5.70 -0.71
CA ARG A 19 -16.62 -5.88 -0.11
C ARG A 19 -16.66 -5.62 1.40
N LEU A 20 -15.66 -6.04 2.14
CA LEU A 20 -15.55 -5.75 3.57
C LEU A 20 -15.45 -4.26 3.88
N ARG A 21 -15.03 -3.45 2.91
CA ARG A 21 -14.83 -2.00 3.03
C ARG A 21 -15.90 -1.16 2.39
N ASP A 22 -16.76 -1.71 1.56
CA ASP A 22 -17.94 -1.04 1.02
C ASP A 22 -18.94 -0.62 2.12
N LEU A 23 -18.71 -1.04 3.35
CA LEU A 23 -19.38 -0.51 4.54
C LEU A 23 -18.86 0.89 4.96
N SER A 24 -17.80 1.40 4.38
CA SER A 24 -17.34 2.76 4.67
C SER A 24 -18.06 3.74 3.74
N PHE A 25 -18.94 4.55 4.32
CA PHE A 25 -19.67 5.65 3.66
C PHE A 25 -18.77 6.69 2.95
N LEU A 26 -17.47 6.58 3.08
CA LEU A 26 -16.48 7.55 2.65
C LEU A 26 -15.79 7.18 1.33
N ASN A 27 -16.09 6.03 0.76
CA ASN A 27 -15.50 5.62 -0.51
C ASN A 27 -16.57 5.11 -1.47
N PRO A 28 -17.20 6.02 -2.22
CA PRO A 28 -18.33 5.70 -3.10
C PRO A 28 -17.96 4.94 -4.38
N ALA A 29 -16.66 4.70 -4.64
CA ALA A 29 -16.28 3.93 -5.81
C ALA A 29 -16.77 2.49 -5.69
N ASP A 30 -17.49 2.02 -6.70
CA ASP A 30 -17.96 0.65 -6.79
C ASP A 30 -16.77 -0.34 -6.71
N SER A 31 -16.95 -1.42 -5.99
CA SER A 31 -15.95 -2.48 -5.83
C SER A 31 -15.54 -3.08 -7.19
N ASP A 32 -16.46 -3.20 -8.13
CA ASP A 32 -16.18 -3.71 -9.47
C ASP A 32 -15.32 -2.73 -10.29
N GLU A 33 -15.54 -1.42 -10.15
CA GLU A 33 -14.69 -0.40 -10.78
C GLU A 33 -13.27 -0.44 -10.21
N LYS A 34 -13.11 -0.57 -8.90
CA LYS A 34 -11.79 -0.71 -8.26
C LYS A 34 -11.05 -1.94 -8.76
N VAL A 35 -11.72 -3.08 -8.81
CA VAL A 35 -11.16 -4.33 -9.35
C VAL A 35 -10.75 -4.17 -10.82
N ALA A 36 -11.57 -3.51 -11.63
CA ALA A 36 -11.25 -3.26 -13.04
C ALA A 36 -10.00 -2.37 -13.20
N ARG A 37 -9.89 -1.31 -12.41
CA ARG A 37 -8.72 -0.41 -12.42
C ARG A 37 -7.43 -1.14 -12.02
N ILE A 38 -7.49 -1.93 -10.94
CA ILE A 38 -6.35 -2.72 -10.49
C ILE A 38 -5.95 -3.72 -11.56
N SER A 39 -6.89 -4.48 -12.11
CA SER A 39 -6.63 -5.47 -13.16
C SER A 39 -5.98 -4.85 -14.39
N ALA A 40 -6.47 -3.69 -14.83
CA ALA A 40 -5.90 -2.95 -15.95
C ALA A 40 -4.46 -2.49 -15.67
N SER A 41 -4.18 -2.06 -14.43
CA SER A 41 -2.83 -1.68 -14.01
C SER A 41 -1.90 -2.88 -14.01
N LEU A 42 -2.31 -4.00 -13.42
CA LEU A 42 -1.52 -5.24 -13.34
C LEU A 42 -1.18 -5.79 -14.75
N GLY A 43 -2.12 -5.74 -15.68
CA GLY A 43 -1.93 -6.23 -17.05
C GLY A 43 -0.82 -5.49 -17.82
N ARG A 44 -0.55 -4.23 -17.48
CA ARG A 44 0.45 -3.38 -18.15
C ARG A 44 1.86 -3.46 -17.57
N LEU A 45 2.03 -4.12 -16.44
CA LEU A 45 3.32 -4.16 -15.76
C LEU A 45 4.28 -5.09 -16.48
N ALA A 46 5.56 -4.72 -16.55
CA ALA A 46 6.66 -5.61 -16.88
C ALA A 46 7.01 -6.52 -15.70
N ALA A 47 7.91 -7.48 -15.90
CA ALA A 47 8.43 -8.28 -14.79
C ALA A 47 9.10 -7.40 -13.74
N GLY A 48 8.86 -7.67 -12.47
CA GLY A 48 9.38 -6.87 -11.37
C GLY A 48 8.52 -6.90 -10.10
N ARG A 49 8.93 -6.10 -9.12
CA ARG A 49 8.25 -5.95 -7.84
C ARG A 49 7.52 -4.62 -7.79
N TYR A 50 6.31 -4.65 -7.25
CA TYR A 50 5.43 -3.48 -7.21
C TYR A 50 4.64 -3.44 -5.91
N VAL A 51 4.23 -2.24 -5.54
CA VAL A 51 3.23 -2.01 -4.51
C VAL A 51 2.06 -1.26 -5.16
N ILE A 52 0.86 -1.79 -5.00
CA ILE A 52 -0.35 -1.33 -5.65
C ILE A 52 -1.28 -0.70 -4.62
N GLY A 53 -1.73 0.52 -4.86
CA GLY A 53 -2.75 1.17 -4.03
C GLY A 53 -4.11 0.48 -4.19
N LEU A 54 -4.77 0.14 -3.08
CA LEU A 54 -6.09 -0.50 -3.04
C LEU A 54 -7.17 0.39 -2.45
N GLY A 55 -6.77 1.38 -1.68
CA GLY A 55 -7.67 2.35 -1.06
C GLY A 55 -8.12 3.42 -2.05
N PRO A 56 -8.14 4.70 -1.64
CA PRO A 56 -8.46 5.83 -2.52
C PRO A 56 -7.51 5.97 -3.71
N TYR A 57 -6.34 5.36 -3.65
CA TYR A 57 -5.31 5.30 -4.71
C TYR A 57 -5.43 4.06 -5.59
N CYS A 58 -6.63 3.53 -5.69
CA CYS A 58 -6.91 2.31 -6.43
C CYS A 58 -6.33 2.35 -7.85
N GLY A 59 -5.40 1.43 -8.12
CA GLY A 59 -4.72 1.32 -9.41
C GLY A 59 -3.42 2.12 -9.52
N GLU A 60 -3.03 2.92 -8.53
CA GLU A 60 -1.69 3.50 -8.48
C GLU A 60 -0.63 2.43 -8.23
N VAL A 61 0.51 2.55 -8.89
CA VAL A 61 1.57 1.53 -8.92
C VAL A 61 2.90 2.14 -8.55
N ILE A 62 3.52 1.62 -7.51
CA ILE A 62 4.88 1.97 -7.08
C ILE A 62 5.81 0.83 -7.48
N LYS A 63 6.75 1.08 -8.37
CA LYS A 63 7.77 0.09 -8.75
C LYS A 63 8.87 0.05 -7.69
N ILE A 64 9.15 -1.14 -7.16
CA ILE A 64 10.20 -1.34 -6.17
C ILE A 64 11.50 -1.74 -6.87
N GLY A 65 12.49 -0.84 -6.78
CA GLY A 65 13.82 -1.02 -7.33
C GLY A 65 14.87 -1.36 -6.27
N SER A 66 16.10 -0.94 -6.51
CA SER A 66 17.23 -1.09 -5.59
C SER A 66 17.32 0.04 -4.54
N HIS A 67 16.62 1.15 -4.77
CA HIS A 67 16.60 2.27 -3.82
C HIS A 67 15.38 2.18 -2.92
N PRO A 68 15.52 2.51 -1.63
CA PRO A 68 14.38 2.62 -0.74
C PRO A 68 13.38 3.67 -1.22
N ILE A 69 12.10 3.43 -0.96
CA ILE A 69 11.00 4.35 -1.27
C ILE A 69 10.32 4.72 0.04
N ARG A 70 10.40 5.99 0.40
CA ARG A 70 9.80 6.54 1.61
C ARG A 70 8.37 6.97 1.33
N LEU A 71 7.44 6.46 2.13
CA LEU A 71 6.01 6.75 2.07
C LEU A 71 5.63 7.71 3.18
N GLY A 72 4.81 8.69 2.88
CA GLY A 72 4.29 9.60 3.89
C GLY A 72 3.29 10.59 3.32
N ARG A 73 2.66 11.39 4.19
CA ARG A 73 1.75 12.44 3.77
C ARG A 73 2.51 13.72 3.39
N HIS A 74 1.88 14.54 2.58
CA HIS A 74 2.38 15.89 2.32
C HIS A 74 2.39 16.72 3.62
N ALA A 75 3.41 17.57 3.80
CA ALA A 75 3.41 18.57 4.86
C ALA A 75 2.23 19.54 4.67
N SER A 76 1.59 19.94 5.77
CA SER A 76 0.57 21.00 5.74
C SER A 76 1.18 22.33 5.25
N LEU A 77 0.39 23.13 4.54
CA LEU A 77 0.78 24.49 4.14
C LEU A 77 1.10 25.42 5.32
N LEU A 78 0.72 25.02 6.54
CA LEU A 78 1.01 25.74 7.78
C LEU A 78 2.32 25.28 8.46
N GLU A 79 2.92 24.21 7.98
CA GLU A 79 4.21 23.72 8.46
C GLU A 79 5.32 24.36 7.62
N GLU A 80 6.44 24.74 8.26
CA GLU A 80 7.60 25.27 7.52
C GLU A 80 8.02 24.28 6.42
N PRO A 81 8.48 24.79 5.26
CA PRO A 81 8.92 23.93 4.17
C PRO A 81 10.15 23.14 4.62
N HIS A 82 9.92 21.92 5.08
CA HIS A 82 10.97 20.95 5.25
C HIS A 82 11.29 20.33 3.88
N GLU A 83 12.56 19.99 3.64
CA GLU A 83 12.98 19.23 2.48
C GLU A 83 12.05 18.02 2.26
N GLU A 84 11.72 17.73 1.02
CA GLU A 84 10.86 16.58 0.68
C GLU A 84 11.43 15.31 1.31
N VAL A 85 10.82 14.87 2.39
CA VAL A 85 11.29 13.72 3.17
C VAL A 85 10.81 12.40 2.56
N VAL A 86 9.81 12.45 1.68
CA VAL A 86 9.16 11.28 1.10
C VAL A 86 9.31 11.21 -0.41
N ASP A 87 9.47 10.01 -0.91
CA ASP A 87 9.57 9.73 -2.34
C ASP A 87 8.19 9.51 -2.97
N TYR A 88 7.22 9.06 -2.17
CA TYR A 88 5.85 8.84 -2.58
C TYR A 88 4.87 9.47 -1.57
N VAL A 89 4.10 10.43 -2.03
CA VAL A 89 3.10 11.14 -1.22
C VAL A 89 1.80 10.34 -1.16
N VAL A 90 1.41 9.96 0.05
CA VAL A 90 0.11 9.35 0.33
C VAL A 90 -0.84 10.46 0.80
N ASN A 91 -1.88 10.75 -0.01
CA ASN A 91 -2.93 11.65 0.44
C ASN A 91 -3.79 10.90 1.46
N ASP A 92 -3.73 11.30 2.71
CA ASP A 92 -4.49 10.67 3.78
C ASP A 92 -6.00 10.81 3.51
N ALA A 93 -6.68 9.67 3.35
CA ALA A 93 -8.11 9.64 3.09
C ALA A 93 -8.97 9.81 4.35
N SER A 94 -8.36 10.07 5.47
CA SER A 94 -9.02 10.30 6.76
C SER A 94 -9.71 11.67 6.76
N LEU A 95 -10.95 11.73 6.26
CA LEU A 95 -11.71 12.99 6.12
C LEU A 95 -12.30 13.49 7.45
N LEU A 96 -12.38 12.67 8.50
CA LEU A 96 -13.14 12.98 9.72
C LEU A 96 -12.33 12.89 11.01
N GLY A 97 -11.01 12.81 10.94
CA GLY A 97 -10.16 12.67 12.12
C GLY A 97 -8.75 13.22 11.89
N PRO A 98 -7.88 13.11 12.90
CA PRO A 98 -6.48 13.42 12.70
C PRO A 98 -5.89 12.52 11.63
N CYS A 99 -4.96 13.06 10.83
CA CYS A 99 -4.28 12.30 9.79
C CYS A 99 -3.69 11.00 10.33
N GLU A 100 -3.99 9.89 9.70
CA GLU A 100 -3.41 8.59 10.04
C GLU A 100 -2.00 8.42 9.46
N VAL A 101 -1.74 9.01 8.30
CA VAL A 101 -0.43 8.91 7.66
C VAL A 101 0.50 9.99 8.21
N SER A 102 1.63 9.57 8.79
CA SER A 102 2.68 10.48 9.24
C SER A 102 3.43 11.11 8.06
N ARG A 103 4.11 12.23 8.28
CA ARG A 103 4.92 12.92 7.24
C ARG A 103 5.95 11.98 6.60
N LEU A 104 6.68 11.23 7.42
CA LEU A 104 7.41 10.02 7.04
C LEU A 104 6.76 8.88 7.83
N HIS A 105 6.18 7.90 7.14
CA HIS A 105 5.40 6.85 7.78
C HIS A 105 6.06 5.48 7.66
N ALA A 106 6.44 5.10 6.47
CA ALA A 106 7.04 3.80 6.20
C ALA A 106 8.04 3.87 5.04
N THR A 107 8.94 2.91 5.00
CA THR A 107 9.91 2.74 3.91
C THR A 107 9.77 1.36 3.29
N LEU A 108 9.75 1.32 1.97
CA LEU A 108 9.78 0.10 1.17
C LEU A 108 11.19 -0.09 0.61
N ASN A 109 11.77 -1.27 0.78
CA ASN A 109 13.10 -1.58 0.27
C ASN A 109 13.10 -2.93 -0.47
N GLY A 110 13.69 -2.94 -1.65
CA GLY A 110 13.84 -4.16 -2.45
C GLY A 110 15.20 -4.83 -2.34
N SER A 111 16.18 -4.20 -1.69
CA SER A 111 17.55 -4.70 -1.65
C SER A 111 17.78 -5.75 -0.56
N ASP A 112 17.04 -5.66 0.54
CA ASP A 112 17.29 -6.42 1.77
C ASP A 112 16.48 -7.73 1.84
N CYS A 113 15.68 -8.02 0.80
CA CYS A 113 14.93 -9.25 0.65
C CYS A 113 15.37 -10.01 -0.61
N ASP A 114 14.87 -11.22 -0.77
CA ASP A 114 14.99 -11.96 -2.02
C ASP A 114 14.30 -11.22 -3.20
N LYS A 115 14.49 -11.73 -4.41
CA LYS A 115 13.96 -11.09 -5.62
C LYS A 115 12.42 -11.09 -5.71
N GLU A 116 11.75 -11.84 -4.85
CA GLU A 116 10.30 -12.02 -4.85
C GLU A 116 9.61 -11.33 -3.66
N SER A 117 10.37 -10.58 -2.86
CA SER A 117 9.86 -9.95 -1.65
C SER A 117 10.19 -8.45 -1.59
N VAL A 118 9.50 -7.75 -0.72
CA VAL A 118 9.70 -6.32 -0.41
C VAL A 118 9.81 -6.16 1.10
N MET A 119 10.86 -5.49 1.56
CA MET A 119 11.01 -5.13 2.97
C MET A 119 10.18 -3.90 3.28
N LEU A 120 9.38 -3.96 4.34
CA LEU A 120 8.58 -2.85 4.87
C LEU A 120 9.09 -2.50 6.26
N SER A 121 9.40 -1.24 6.47
CA SER A 121 9.77 -0.68 7.77
C SER A 121 8.80 0.43 8.17
N ASP A 122 8.35 0.44 9.41
CA ASP A 122 7.63 1.58 9.99
C ASP A 122 8.64 2.62 10.50
N GLU A 123 8.48 3.87 10.14
CA GLU A 123 9.39 4.97 10.52
C GLU A 123 8.93 5.65 11.83
N THR A 124 8.58 4.85 12.83
CA THR A 124 8.03 5.33 14.12
C THR A 124 6.78 6.18 13.90
N SER A 125 5.91 5.74 13.01
CA SER A 125 4.70 6.46 12.68
C SER A 125 3.73 6.54 13.87
N SER A 126 2.92 7.62 13.93
CA SER A 126 2.03 7.86 15.06
C SER A 126 0.95 6.79 15.21
N THR A 127 0.40 6.31 14.10
CA THR A 127 -0.72 5.35 14.08
C THR A 127 -0.30 3.93 13.75
N GLY A 128 0.96 3.74 13.32
CA GLY A 128 1.53 2.45 12.96
C GLY A 128 1.23 2.00 11.53
N THR A 129 2.05 1.07 11.08
CA THR A 129 1.86 0.32 9.84
C THR A 129 1.30 -1.06 10.19
N TRP A 130 0.30 -1.53 9.45
CA TRP A 130 -0.48 -2.71 9.81
C TRP A 130 -0.54 -3.72 8.67
N LEU A 131 -0.28 -4.99 8.97
CA LEU A 131 -0.50 -6.10 8.04
C LEU A 131 -1.99 -6.42 7.94
N GLN A 132 -2.47 -6.66 6.72
CA GLN A 132 -3.86 -6.92 6.41
C GLN A 132 -4.02 -8.32 5.78
N PRO A 133 -5.09 -9.03 6.03
CA PRO A 133 -6.27 -8.68 6.82
C PRO A 133 -6.14 -8.95 8.33
N GLN A 134 -5.00 -9.42 8.81
CA GLN A 134 -4.80 -9.87 10.20
C GLN A 134 -4.90 -8.74 11.22
N MET A 135 -4.85 -7.48 10.79
CA MET A 135 -4.79 -6.30 11.66
C MET A 135 -3.63 -6.36 12.65
N GLN A 136 -2.49 -6.85 12.19
CA GLN A 136 -1.27 -6.92 12.99
C GLN A 136 -0.40 -5.70 12.75
N ARG A 137 -0.14 -4.93 13.80
CA ARG A 137 0.82 -3.83 13.73
C ARG A 137 2.23 -4.38 13.62
N ILE A 138 3.02 -3.84 12.69
CA ILE A 138 4.45 -4.17 12.62
C ILE A 138 5.23 -3.41 13.69
N ASP A 139 6.34 -4.01 14.12
CA ASP A 139 7.25 -3.39 15.07
C ASP A 139 8.11 -2.34 14.34
N PRO A 140 8.16 -1.09 14.79
CA PRO A 140 9.00 -0.07 14.16
C PRO A 140 10.50 -0.40 14.17
N GLU A 141 10.96 -1.22 15.11
CA GLU A 141 12.37 -1.60 15.23
C GLU A 141 12.73 -2.81 14.36
N THR A 142 11.74 -3.52 13.82
CA THR A 142 11.95 -4.77 13.08
C THR A 142 11.32 -4.72 11.70
N PRO A 143 12.10 -4.54 10.63
CA PRO A 143 11.59 -4.60 9.27
C PRO A 143 10.89 -5.92 8.97
N THR A 144 9.79 -5.85 8.25
CA THR A 144 8.95 -7.00 7.89
C THR A 144 9.09 -7.31 6.41
N CYS A 145 9.42 -8.54 6.08
CA CYS A 145 9.50 -9.00 4.70
C CYS A 145 8.11 -9.40 4.19
N LEU A 146 7.67 -8.78 3.10
CA LEU A 146 6.38 -9.01 2.45
C LEU A 146 6.56 -9.73 1.14
N SER A 147 5.74 -10.74 0.91
CA SER A 147 5.70 -11.54 -0.30
C SER A 147 4.57 -11.12 -1.24
N HIS A 148 4.56 -11.68 -2.45
CA HIS A 148 3.47 -11.49 -3.40
C HIS A 148 2.11 -11.85 -2.79
N GLY A 149 1.17 -10.92 -2.85
CA GLY A 149 -0.17 -11.05 -2.29
C GLY A 149 -0.34 -10.52 -0.87
N ASP A 150 0.74 -10.19 -0.17
CA ASP A 150 0.65 -9.56 1.14
C ASP A 150 0.14 -8.12 1.03
N MET A 151 -0.62 -7.71 2.03
CA MET A 151 -1.21 -6.38 2.10
C MET A 151 -0.82 -5.67 3.40
N PHE A 152 -0.65 -4.36 3.30
CA PHE A 152 -0.42 -3.51 4.47
C PHE A 152 -1.18 -2.20 4.36
N SER A 153 -1.43 -1.56 5.49
CA SER A 153 -2.02 -0.22 5.54
C SER A 153 -1.19 0.73 6.38
N LEU A 154 -1.20 2.00 5.98
CA LEU A 154 -0.64 3.11 6.77
C LEU A 154 -1.77 3.65 7.65
N GLY A 155 -1.70 3.35 8.95
CA GLY A 155 -2.75 3.63 9.92
C GLY A 155 -3.70 2.45 10.15
N GLY A 156 -4.32 2.46 11.34
CA GLY A 156 -5.14 1.35 11.83
C GLY A 156 -6.53 1.24 11.20
N SER A 157 -7.04 2.30 10.52
CA SER A 157 -8.34 2.22 9.83
C SER A 157 -8.32 1.26 8.64
N GLY A 158 -7.13 0.98 8.11
CA GLY A 158 -6.94 0.20 6.90
C GLY A 158 -7.42 0.90 5.63
N THR A 159 -7.73 2.19 5.67
CA THR A 159 -8.15 2.98 4.50
C THR A 159 -7.01 3.17 3.51
N ASN A 160 -5.82 3.49 4.01
CA ASN A 160 -4.61 3.67 3.20
C ASN A 160 -3.95 2.30 2.95
N LEU A 161 -4.57 1.48 2.11
CA LEU A 161 -4.24 0.08 1.87
C LEU A 161 -3.42 -0.12 0.60
N PHE A 162 -2.43 -1.00 0.71
CA PHE A 162 -1.51 -1.37 -0.36
C PHE A 162 -1.34 -2.88 -0.45
N LEU A 163 -1.07 -3.35 -1.67
CA LEU A 163 -0.81 -4.75 -2.02
C LEU A 163 0.60 -4.91 -2.59
N VAL A 164 1.34 -5.91 -2.13
CA VAL A 164 2.61 -6.31 -2.75
C VAL A 164 2.32 -7.23 -3.95
N PHE A 165 2.83 -6.86 -5.11
CA PHE A 165 2.66 -7.61 -6.35
C PHE A 165 4.01 -7.87 -7.02
N VAL A 166 4.31 -9.13 -7.25
CA VAL A 166 5.52 -9.58 -7.97
C VAL A 166 5.08 -10.19 -9.29
N LYS A 167 5.55 -9.61 -10.40
CA LYS A 167 5.32 -10.14 -11.75
C LYS A 167 6.57 -10.84 -12.24
N LYS A 168 6.43 -12.11 -12.60
CA LYS A 168 7.47 -12.96 -13.21
C LYS A 168 7.53 -12.79 -14.72
#